data_f396abb9fd58fad29a208755decc2927
#
_entry.id   f396abb9fd58fad29a208755decc2927
#
_cell.length_a   1.000
_cell.length_b   1.000
_cell.length_c   1.000
_cell.angle_alpha   90.00
_cell.angle_beta   90.00
_cell.angle_gamma   90.00
#
_symmetry.space_group_name_H-M   'P 1'
#
loop_
_entity.id
_entity.type
_entity.pdbx_description
1 polymer ?
#
loop_
_entity_poly.entity_id
_entity_poly.type
_entity_poly.pdbx_seq_one_letter_code
_entity_poly.pdbx_strand_id
1 'polypeptide(L)'
;MPGIHLRFYTYASRKHGAALLYEWLLEFARGHGIHGGSAFRAIAGYGRHGRLHEQHFFELAGDVPVLVEFICSTAEADALIAALRTQDVHLFYARLATEFDTIEPAAAK
;
A
#
# COMPACT_ATOMS: atom_id res chain seq x y z
N MET A 1 7.55 -15.78 -11.88
CA MET A 1 6.31 -16.19 -11.17
C MET A 1 5.25 -15.12 -11.36
N PRO A 2 4.07 -15.49 -11.83
CA PRO A 2 3.00 -14.50 -11.94
C PRO A 2 2.50 -14.06 -10.57
N GLY A 3 2.08 -12.83 -10.48
CA GLY A 3 1.59 -12.30 -9.23
C GLY A 3 0.82 -11.00 -9.42
N ILE A 4 0.66 -10.30 -8.30
CA ILE A 4 -0.09 -9.06 -8.26
C ILE A 4 0.76 -7.99 -7.59
N HIS A 5 0.78 -6.83 -8.20
CA HIS A 5 1.30 -5.62 -7.58
C HIS A 5 0.11 -4.87 -7.00
N LEU A 6 -0.01 -4.89 -5.68
CA LEU A 6 -1.07 -4.18 -4.96
C LEU A 6 -0.59 -2.80 -4.57
N ARG A 7 -1.41 -1.81 -4.81
CA ARG A 7 -1.09 -0.42 -4.53
C ARG A 7 -2.25 0.20 -3.78
N PHE A 8 -1.98 0.64 -2.54
CA PHE A 8 -2.98 1.29 -1.69
C PHE A 8 -2.62 2.75 -1.54
N TYR A 9 -3.61 3.62 -1.62
CA TYR A 9 -3.39 5.06 -1.61
C TYR A 9 -4.01 5.67 -0.35
N THR A 10 -3.22 6.42 0.39
CA THR A 10 -3.67 7.06 1.61
C THR A 10 -2.93 8.38 1.81
N TYR A 11 -2.98 8.92 2.99
CA TYR A 11 -2.29 10.15 3.36
C TYR A 11 -1.48 9.91 4.62
N ALA A 12 -0.38 10.66 4.77
CA ALA A 12 0.57 10.46 5.86
C ALA A 12 -0.07 10.59 7.24
N SER A 13 -1.04 11.48 7.40
CA SER A 13 -1.65 11.75 8.71
C SER A 13 -2.86 10.88 9.00
N ARG A 14 -3.35 10.13 8.02
CA ARG A 14 -4.57 9.33 8.20
C ARG A 14 -4.33 8.21 9.20
N LYS A 15 -5.31 7.99 10.08
CA LYS A 15 -5.19 7.00 11.14
C LYS A 15 -6.21 5.88 11.02
N HIS A 16 -5.85 4.75 11.57
CA HIS A 16 -6.75 3.64 11.82
C HIS A 16 -6.62 3.34 13.30
N GLY A 17 -7.67 3.70 14.08
CA GLY A 17 -7.53 3.68 15.53
C GLY A 17 -6.46 4.64 15.98
N ALA A 18 -5.54 4.17 16.81
CA ALA A 18 -4.44 4.99 17.33
C ALA A 18 -3.21 5.01 16.42
N ALA A 19 -3.16 4.14 15.41
CA ALA A 19 -2.00 3.99 14.54
C ALA A 19 -2.16 4.81 13.27
N LEU A 20 -1.04 5.20 12.68
CA LEU A 20 -1.07 5.74 11.32
C LEU A 20 -1.51 4.63 10.37
N LEU A 21 -2.42 4.96 9.46
CA LEU A 21 -3.02 3.96 8.61
C LEU A 21 -1.98 3.22 7.77
N TYR A 22 -1.00 3.93 7.21
CA TYR A 22 -0.01 3.25 6.35
C TYR A 22 0.86 2.29 7.17
N GLU A 23 1.16 2.61 8.42
CA GLU A 23 1.90 1.71 9.28
C GLU A 23 1.06 0.50 9.66
N TRP A 24 -0.21 0.74 10.02
CA TRP A 24 -1.13 -0.33 10.34
C TRP A 24 -1.30 -1.28 9.16
N LEU A 25 -1.41 -0.74 7.96
CA LEU A 25 -1.60 -1.54 6.75
C LEU A 25 -0.39 -2.45 6.49
N LEU A 26 0.82 -1.93 6.66
CA LEU A 26 2.03 -2.72 6.53
C LEU A 26 2.05 -3.88 7.53
N GLU A 27 1.72 -3.60 8.79
CA GLU A 27 1.69 -4.64 9.82
C GLU A 27 0.56 -5.65 9.57
N PHE A 28 -0.60 -5.17 9.16
CA PHE A 28 -1.73 -6.04 8.86
C PHE A 28 -1.37 -7.03 7.74
N ALA A 29 -0.77 -6.52 6.67
CA ALA A 29 -0.37 -7.36 5.54
C ALA A 29 0.70 -8.36 5.95
N ARG A 30 1.68 -7.93 6.76
CA ARG A 30 2.71 -8.83 7.26
C ARG A 30 2.10 -9.96 8.08
N GLY A 31 1.14 -9.63 8.91
CA GLY A 31 0.44 -10.63 9.72
C GLY A 31 -0.39 -11.62 8.91
N HIS A 32 -0.70 -11.27 7.66
CA HIS A 32 -1.44 -12.14 6.75
C HIS A 32 -0.55 -12.83 5.73
N GLY A 33 0.75 -12.87 5.98
CA GLY A 33 1.67 -13.67 5.18
C GLY A 33 2.25 -12.96 3.96
N ILE A 34 2.05 -11.68 3.82
CA ILE A 34 2.68 -10.92 2.73
C ILE A 34 4.13 -10.66 3.12
N HIS A 35 5.06 -11.04 2.25
CA HIS A 35 6.48 -11.10 2.60
C HIS A 35 7.23 -9.78 2.45
N GLY A 36 6.67 -8.79 1.81
CA GLY A 36 7.35 -7.52 1.68
C GLY A 36 6.37 -6.43 1.34
N GLY A 37 6.60 -5.27 1.91
CA GLY A 37 5.79 -4.10 1.63
C GLY A 37 6.57 -2.85 1.90
N SER A 38 6.18 -1.77 1.24
CA SER A 38 6.86 -0.49 1.37
C SER A 38 5.85 0.64 1.31
N ALA A 39 6.15 1.70 2.01
CA ALA A 39 5.37 2.92 1.93
C ALA A 39 6.24 4.01 1.33
N PHE A 40 5.67 4.75 0.39
CA PHE A 40 6.36 5.83 -0.32
C PHE A 40 5.57 7.11 -0.13
N ARG A 41 6.26 8.16 0.23
CA ARG A 41 5.66 9.49 0.34
C ARG A 41 5.73 10.16 -1.03
N ALA A 42 4.60 10.65 -1.51
CA ALA A 42 4.58 11.38 -2.77
C ALA A 42 5.24 12.75 -2.57
N ILE A 43 5.98 13.19 -3.57
CA ILE A 43 6.55 14.55 -3.54
C ILE A 43 5.53 15.58 -4.01
N ALA A 44 4.48 15.13 -4.71
CA ALA A 44 3.35 15.95 -5.13
C ALA A 44 2.22 15.01 -5.51
N GLY A 45 0.99 15.47 -5.40
CA GLY A 45 -0.15 14.67 -5.81
C GLY A 45 -1.45 15.18 -5.23
N TYR A 46 -2.54 14.59 -5.70
CA TYR A 46 -3.86 14.88 -5.15
C TYR A 46 -4.69 13.60 -5.20
N GLY A 47 -5.68 13.52 -4.32
CA GLY A 47 -6.53 12.36 -4.24
C GLY A 47 -7.67 12.38 -5.23
N ARG A 48 -8.46 11.32 -5.24
CA ARG A 48 -9.58 11.15 -6.17
C ARG A 48 -10.64 12.23 -6.04
N HIS A 49 -10.75 12.83 -4.86
CA HIS A 49 -11.70 13.92 -4.62
C HIS A 49 -11.07 15.26 -4.93
N GLY A 50 -9.93 15.25 -5.51
CA GLY A 50 -8.94 16.27 -5.70
C GLY A 50 -9.45 17.67 -6.01
N ARG A 51 -9.46 18.49 -5.03
CA ARG A 51 -9.53 19.93 -5.20
C ARG A 51 -8.11 20.44 -5.08
N LEU A 52 -7.62 21.08 -6.11
CA LEU A 52 -6.22 21.49 -6.16
C LEU A 52 -5.81 22.36 -4.97
N HIS A 53 -6.72 23.23 -4.51
CA HIS A 53 -6.43 24.05 -3.36
C HIS A 53 -6.37 23.25 -2.06
N GLU A 54 -7.10 22.17 -1.95
CA GLU A 54 -7.00 21.29 -0.80
C GLU A 54 -5.68 20.54 -0.79
N GLN A 55 -5.21 20.13 -1.95
CA GLN A 55 -3.93 19.51 -2.10
C GLN A 55 -2.82 20.40 -1.51
N HIS A 56 -2.80 21.66 -1.90
CA HIS A 56 -1.84 22.61 -1.38
C HIS A 56 -1.96 22.77 0.13
N PHE A 57 -3.19 22.83 0.61
CA PHE A 57 -3.46 22.92 2.03
C PHE A 57 -2.93 21.69 2.78
N PHE A 58 -3.14 20.51 2.23
CA PHE A 58 -2.67 19.27 2.86
C PHE A 58 -1.15 19.23 2.95
N GLU A 59 -0.46 19.70 1.93
CA GLU A 59 0.99 19.77 1.97
C GLU A 59 1.48 20.68 3.11
N LEU A 60 0.85 21.81 3.27
CA LEU A 60 1.20 22.74 4.36
C LEU A 60 0.93 22.14 5.72
N ALA A 61 -0.08 21.31 5.84
CA ALA A 61 -0.43 20.63 7.08
C ALA A 61 0.40 19.35 7.29
N GLY A 62 1.26 18.99 6.35
CA GLY A 62 2.02 17.75 6.41
C GLY A 62 1.23 16.53 5.98
N ASP A 63 0.06 16.73 5.37
CA ASP A 63 -0.81 15.62 4.97
C ASP A 63 -0.60 15.31 3.49
N VAL A 64 0.52 14.66 3.20
CA VAL A 64 0.88 14.33 1.83
C VAL A 64 0.41 12.92 1.48
N PRO A 65 0.19 12.65 0.18
CA PRO A 65 -0.20 11.32 -0.25
C PRO A 65 0.89 10.29 0.03
N VAL A 66 0.46 9.09 0.41
CA VAL A 66 1.36 7.96 0.67
C VAL A 66 0.85 6.77 -0.13
N LEU A 67 1.77 6.10 -0.81
CA LEU A 67 1.52 4.85 -1.51
C LEU A 67 2.08 3.71 -0.67
N VAL A 68 1.24 2.72 -0.38
CA VAL A 68 1.70 1.48 0.25
C VAL A 68 1.56 0.38 -0.79
N GLU A 69 2.65 -0.34 -1.06
CA GLU A 69 2.61 -1.35 -2.09
C GLU A 69 3.18 -2.68 -1.62
N PHE A 70 2.67 -3.72 -2.25
CA PHE A 70 3.07 -5.10 -2.01
C PHE A 70 3.16 -5.82 -3.34
N ILE A 71 4.11 -6.74 -3.46
CA ILE A 71 4.17 -7.66 -4.59
C ILE A 71 4.02 -9.06 -4.03
N CYS A 72 3.02 -9.79 -4.51
CA CYS A 72 2.64 -11.06 -3.91
C CYS A 72 1.95 -11.96 -4.93
N SER A 73 1.63 -13.18 -4.54
CA SER A 73 0.88 -14.06 -5.40
C SER A 73 -0.57 -13.58 -5.51
N THR A 74 -1.27 -14.06 -6.54
CA THR A 74 -2.69 -13.75 -6.70
C THR A 74 -3.49 -14.20 -5.49
N ALA A 75 -3.21 -15.39 -4.96
CA ALA A 75 -3.92 -15.89 -3.79
C ALA A 75 -3.69 -15.02 -2.56
N GLU A 76 -2.45 -14.57 -2.36
CA GLU A 76 -2.12 -13.68 -1.25
C GLU A 76 -2.83 -12.34 -1.38
N ALA A 77 -2.87 -11.79 -2.59
CA ALA A 77 -3.57 -10.53 -2.84
C ALA A 77 -5.06 -10.66 -2.56
N ASP A 78 -5.68 -11.74 -3.04
CA ASP A 78 -7.10 -11.99 -2.82
C ASP A 78 -7.40 -12.11 -1.32
N ALA A 79 -6.57 -12.85 -0.60
CA ALA A 79 -6.76 -13.05 0.84
C ALA A 79 -6.59 -11.74 1.61
N LEU A 80 -5.61 -10.94 1.25
CA LEU A 80 -5.40 -9.66 1.93
C LEU A 80 -6.57 -8.71 1.70
N ILE A 81 -7.05 -8.61 0.47
CA ILE A 81 -8.18 -7.74 0.17
C ILE A 81 -9.44 -8.22 0.92
N ALA A 82 -9.68 -9.53 0.94
CA ALA A 82 -10.82 -10.07 1.67
C ALA A 82 -10.71 -9.76 3.16
N ALA A 83 -9.54 -9.90 3.75
CA ALA A 83 -9.32 -9.58 5.17
C ALA A 83 -9.52 -8.10 5.44
N LEU A 84 -9.03 -7.23 4.56
CA LEU A 84 -9.21 -5.79 4.72
C LEU A 84 -10.68 -5.39 4.68
N ARG A 85 -11.50 -6.09 3.91
CA ARG A 85 -12.93 -5.80 3.84
C ARG A 85 -13.66 -6.06 5.17
N THR A 86 -13.07 -6.84 6.08
CA THR A 86 -13.63 -7.08 7.39
C THR A 86 -13.23 -6.01 8.40
N GLN A 87 -12.32 -5.14 8.03
CA GLN A 87 -11.86 -4.05 8.89
C GLN A 87 -12.67 -2.80 8.59
N ASP A 88 -12.81 -1.94 9.57
CA ASP A 88 -13.50 -0.67 9.39
C ASP A 88 -12.53 0.32 8.76
N VAL A 89 -12.26 0.14 7.48
CA VAL A 89 -11.28 0.96 6.75
C VAL A 89 -11.77 1.21 5.33
N HIS A 90 -11.56 2.43 4.87
CA HIS A 90 -11.88 2.84 3.52
C HIS A 90 -10.57 3.12 2.79
N LEU A 91 -10.27 2.30 1.79
CA LEU A 91 -9.00 2.39 1.06
C LEU A 91 -9.25 2.32 -0.43
N PHE A 92 -8.72 3.28 -1.15
CA PHE A 92 -8.64 3.19 -2.60
C PHE A 92 -7.42 2.37 -2.96
N TYR A 93 -7.58 1.40 -3.85
CA TYR A 93 -6.46 0.56 -4.26
C TYR A 93 -6.55 0.19 -5.73
N ALA A 94 -5.41 -0.22 -6.24
CA ALA A 94 -5.31 -0.79 -7.57
C ALA A 94 -4.54 -2.10 -7.48
N ARG A 95 -4.83 -3.03 -8.37
CA ARG A 95 -4.05 -4.25 -8.48
C ARG A 95 -3.66 -4.44 -9.94
N LEU A 96 -2.41 -4.78 -10.15
CA LEU A 96 -1.84 -4.95 -11.47
C LEU A 96 -1.24 -6.32 -11.58
N ALA A 97 -1.50 -7.00 -12.69
CA ALA A 97 -0.80 -8.26 -12.98
C ALA A 97 0.68 -7.97 -13.18
N THR A 98 1.52 -8.78 -12.59
CA THR A 98 2.96 -8.61 -12.71
C THR A 98 3.64 -9.97 -12.73
N GLU A 99 4.92 -9.95 -12.99
CA GLU A 99 5.78 -11.11 -12.80
C GLU A 99 6.88 -10.69 -11.84
N PHE A 100 7.22 -11.59 -10.93
CA PHE A 100 8.28 -11.30 -9.98
C PHE A 100 9.11 -12.55 -9.73
N ASP A 101 10.35 -12.33 -9.37
CA ASP A 101 11.27 -13.39 -9.03
C ASP A 101 12.44 -12.78 -8.27
N THR A 102 13.21 -13.63 -7.65
CA THR A 102 14.42 -13.23 -6.95
C THR A 102 15.62 -13.66 -7.77
N ILE A 103 16.53 -12.74 -7.99
CA ILE A 103 17.81 -13.10 -8.60
C ILE A 103 18.71 -13.61 -7.50
N GLU A 104 19.13 -14.86 -7.63
CA GLU A 104 20.05 -15.47 -6.68
C GLU A 104 21.32 -15.87 -7.40
N PRO A 105 22.47 -15.82 -6.71
CA PRO A 105 23.71 -16.23 -7.34
C PRO A 105 23.66 -17.71 -7.69
N ALA A 106 24.35 -18.08 -8.75
CA ALA A 106 24.46 -19.50 -9.11
C ALA A 106 25.11 -20.24 -7.95
N ALA A 107 24.64 -21.48 -7.71
CA ALA A 107 25.21 -22.27 -6.63
C ALA A 107 26.69 -22.51 -6.86
N ALA A 108 27.50 -22.33 -5.81
CA ALA A 108 28.91 -22.60 -5.87
C ALA A 108 29.14 -24.13 -5.93
N LYS A 109 30.15 -24.53 -6.66
CA LYS A 109 30.51 -25.95 -6.81
C LYS A 109 31.66 -26.29 -5.86
#